data_361e4523278b14755527a9e687b3ae2e
#
_entry.id   361e4523278b14755527a9e687b3ae2e
#
_cell.length_a   1.000
_cell.length_b   1.000
_cell.length_c   1.000
_cell.angle_alpha   90.00
_cell.angle_beta   90.00
_cell.angle_gamma   90.00
#
_symmetry.space_group_name_H-M   'P 1'
#
loop_
_entity.id
_entity.type
_entity.pdbx_description
1 polymer ?
#
loop_
_entity_poly.entity_id
_entity_poly.type
_entity_poly.pdbx_seq_one_letter_code
_entity_poly.pdbx_strand_id
1 'polypeptide(L)'
;MSSSSTALKTFSLTNSILEISPQDAIYKFDPDEARRIDQESPWSKDPHFFKSCKISAVALIKMVIHARSGVPHEIMGLMQGKVVGNSIVIMDSFALPVQGTETRVNAANEANEYMVEYTEGSSKAQRPEHAIGWYHSHPGYGCWLSGIDVNTQMNNQKYQDPFVAVVIDPNRTISAGKVDIGAFRTYPENYKPPSTSSSEYQSIPLSKIEDFGVHANQYYQIDVEIFKSTLDNELLGLLWNKYWVNTLSQSPLISNRAYAVSQLSDLHQKLSKVQTSVTTTRAAIPVLQDKEGSASKKEKEEKKKEENQLAKGVKDSTKIAVEAQHGLIAQVIKDVIFSMRPKGDASTAQLSDVTDTAMSIG
;
A
#
# COMPACT_ATOMS: atom_id res chain seq x y z
N MET A 1 32.49 4.12 -32.64
CA MET A 1 31.02 4.13 -32.40
C MET A 1 30.51 5.33 -31.61
N SER A 2 31.35 6.19 -31.00
CA SER A 2 30.90 7.35 -30.18
C SER A 2 30.45 8.58 -31.00
N SER A 3 30.96 8.82 -32.19
CA SER A 3 30.64 10.03 -32.96
C SER A 3 29.21 10.05 -33.54
N SER A 4 28.68 8.91 -33.94
CA SER A 4 27.31 8.79 -34.47
C SER A 4 26.24 9.05 -33.38
N SER A 5 26.46 8.59 -32.17
CA SER A 5 25.56 8.83 -31.03
C SER A 5 25.53 10.31 -30.64
N THR A 6 26.68 10.97 -30.67
CA THR A 6 26.77 12.40 -30.35
C THR A 6 26.11 13.25 -31.43
N ALA A 7 26.31 12.91 -32.71
CA ALA A 7 25.66 13.60 -33.82
C ALA A 7 24.13 13.46 -33.76
N LEU A 8 23.62 12.29 -33.47
CA LEU A 8 22.17 12.05 -33.29
C LEU A 8 21.59 12.86 -32.13
N LYS A 9 22.25 12.87 -30.97
CA LYS A 9 21.84 13.68 -29.82
C LYS A 9 21.85 15.17 -30.14
N THR A 10 22.89 15.65 -30.81
CA THR A 10 22.98 17.06 -31.23
C THR A 10 21.87 17.41 -32.22
N PHE A 11 21.59 16.54 -33.17
CA PHE A 11 20.49 16.72 -34.12
C PHE A 11 19.13 16.77 -33.41
N SER A 12 18.86 15.85 -32.51
CA SER A 12 17.62 15.81 -31.74
C SER A 12 17.43 17.07 -30.89
N LEU A 13 18.49 17.53 -30.22
CA LEU A 13 18.47 18.77 -29.44
C LEU A 13 18.23 20.00 -30.31
N THR A 14 18.95 20.11 -31.44
CA THR A 14 18.85 21.27 -32.34
C THR A 14 17.48 21.37 -33.00
N ASN A 15 16.85 20.24 -33.27
CA ASN A 15 15.52 20.19 -33.91
C ASN A 15 14.37 20.01 -32.90
N SER A 16 14.63 20.11 -31.62
CA SER A 16 13.63 19.92 -30.54
C SER A 16 12.87 18.60 -30.63
N ILE A 17 13.55 17.56 -31.12
CA ILE A 17 12.98 16.21 -31.22
C ILE A 17 13.01 15.62 -29.82
N LEU A 18 11.84 15.54 -29.18
CA LEU A 18 11.64 14.88 -27.89
C LEU A 18 11.27 13.42 -28.15
N GLU A 19 12.24 12.53 -28.07
CA GLU A 19 11.98 11.09 -27.97
C GLU A 19 11.56 10.78 -26.53
N ILE A 20 10.26 10.58 -26.31
CA ILE A 20 9.75 10.14 -25.03
C ILE A 20 10.02 8.63 -24.91
N SER A 21 10.75 8.24 -23.88
CA SER A 21 10.97 6.83 -23.57
C SER A 21 9.63 6.12 -23.39
N PRO A 22 9.48 4.87 -23.83
CA PRO A 22 8.25 4.09 -23.56
C PRO A 22 7.87 4.04 -22.09
N GLN A 23 8.87 4.08 -21.20
CA GLN A 23 8.69 4.12 -19.75
C GLN A 23 8.06 5.45 -19.29
N ASP A 24 8.36 6.56 -19.96
CA ASP A 24 7.87 7.89 -19.63
C ASP A 24 6.56 8.24 -20.35
N ALA A 25 6.12 7.42 -21.30
CA ALA A 25 4.88 7.65 -22.06
C ALA A 25 3.65 7.75 -21.13
N ILE A 26 3.66 7.04 -19.99
CA ILE A 26 2.60 7.09 -18.99
C ILE A 26 2.42 8.50 -18.37
N TYR A 27 3.46 9.34 -18.42
CA TYR A 27 3.43 10.71 -17.88
C TYR A 27 2.82 11.72 -18.86
N LYS A 28 2.62 11.34 -20.12
CA LYS A 28 1.97 12.21 -21.10
C LYS A 28 0.48 12.35 -20.75
N PHE A 29 0.00 13.57 -20.63
CA PHE A 29 -1.42 13.88 -20.45
C PHE A 29 -2.03 14.32 -21.79
N ASP A 30 -3.11 13.65 -22.19
CA ASP A 30 -3.89 14.01 -23.37
C ASP A 30 -5.30 14.45 -22.90
N PRO A 31 -5.62 15.76 -22.98
CA PRO A 31 -6.89 16.28 -22.49
C PRO A 31 -8.09 15.85 -23.33
N ASP A 32 -7.88 15.51 -24.60
CA ASP A 32 -8.98 15.07 -25.48
C ASP A 32 -9.32 13.60 -25.22
N GLU A 33 -8.32 12.76 -25.00
CA GLU A 33 -8.51 11.38 -24.58
C GLU A 33 -9.17 11.31 -23.21
N ALA A 34 -8.72 12.11 -22.25
CA ALA A 34 -9.30 12.17 -20.91
C ALA A 34 -10.79 12.54 -20.98
N ARG A 35 -11.14 13.60 -21.72
CA ARG A 35 -12.54 14.01 -21.90
C ARG A 35 -13.39 12.93 -22.56
N ARG A 36 -12.85 12.22 -23.55
CA ARG A 36 -13.57 11.12 -24.22
C ARG A 36 -13.86 9.98 -23.27
N ILE A 37 -12.86 9.54 -22.49
CA ILE A 37 -13.01 8.45 -21.51
C ILE A 37 -14.04 8.84 -20.44
N ASP A 38 -14.01 10.06 -19.94
CA ASP A 38 -14.97 10.57 -18.96
C ASP A 38 -16.40 10.57 -19.50
N GLN A 39 -16.59 10.97 -20.76
CA GLN A 39 -17.90 10.94 -21.42
C GLN A 39 -18.44 9.54 -21.65
N GLU A 40 -17.58 8.59 -22.05
CA GLU A 40 -17.95 7.19 -22.26
C GLU A 40 -18.24 6.46 -20.95
N SER A 41 -17.58 6.86 -19.87
CA SER A 41 -17.69 6.33 -18.50
C SER A 41 -17.83 4.80 -18.44
N PRO A 42 -16.89 4.04 -19.02
CA PRO A 42 -17.04 2.59 -19.19
C PRO A 42 -17.17 1.82 -17.87
N TRP A 43 -16.64 2.36 -16.78
CA TRP A 43 -16.75 1.80 -15.43
C TRP A 43 -18.18 1.81 -14.87
N SER A 44 -19.06 2.66 -15.39
CA SER A 44 -20.47 2.67 -15.01
C SER A 44 -21.24 1.47 -15.53
N LYS A 45 -20.76 0.84 -16.61
CA LYS A 45 -21.37 -0.33 -17.26
C LYS A 45 -20.84 -1.64 -16.72
N ASP A 46 -19.57 -1.70 -16.32
CA ASP A 46 -18.91 -2.87 -15.77
C ASP A 46 -18.24 -2.52 -14.42
N PRO A 47 -18.77 -3.01 -13.28
CA PRO A 47 -18.16 -2.78 -11.97
C PRO A 47 -16.70 -3.25 -11.87
N HIS A 48 -16.30 -4.25 -12.69
CA HIS A 48 -14.94 -4.76 -12.74
C HIS A 48 -14.12 -4.23 -13.94
N PHE A 49 -14.50 -3.09 -14.50
CA PHE A 49 -13.79 -2.47 -15.60
C PHE A 49 -12.32 -2.23 -15.28
N PHE A 50 -12.02 -1.66 -14.10
CA PHE A 50 -10.66 -1.45 -13.67
C PHE A 50 -10.02 -2.75 -13.18
N LYS A 51 -8.88 -3.11 -13.79
CA LYS A 51 -8.11 -4.32 -13.45
C LYS A 51 -6.89 -4.01 -12.62
N SER A 52 -6.26 -2.85 -12.85
CA SER A 52 -5.07 -2.45 -12.10
C SER A 52 -5.11 -0.99 -11.65
N CYS A 53 -4.44 -0.73 -10.54
CA CYS A 53 -4.13 0.58 -10.01
C CYS A 53 -2.61 0.77 -10.12
N LYS A 54 -2.17 1.64 -11.04
CA LYS A 54 -0.76 1.92 -11.25
C LYS A 54 -0.38 3.15 -10.42
N ILE A 55 0.59 3.00 -9.54
CA ILE A 55 0.99 4.05 -8.61
C ILE A 55 2.43 4.47 -8.91
N SER A 56 2.67 5.77 -9.08
CA SER A 56 4.02 6.27 -9.26
C SER A 56 4.86 6.05 -8.01
N ALA A 57 6.14 5.76 -8.18
CA ALA A 57 7.04 5.53 -7.05
C ALA A 57 7.11 6.75 -6.12
N VAL A 58 7.02 7.97 -6.65
CA VAL A 58 7.00 9.21 -5.87
C VAL A 58 5.73 9.31 -5.04
N ALA A 59 4.55 9.05 -5.62
CA ALA A 59 3.29 9.04 -4.89
C ALA A 59 3.32 7.98 -3.76
N LEU A 60 3.80 6.77 -4.06
CA LEU A 60 3.94 5.70 -3.08
C LEU A 60 4.80 6.12 -1.89
N ILE A 61 5.97 6.71 -2.15
CA ILE A 61 6.89 7.15 -1.11
C ILE A 61 6.25 8.23 -0.23
N LYS A 62 5.58 9.22 -0.83
CA LYS A 62 4.86 10.26 -0.11
C LYS A 62 3.80 9.67 0.81
N MET A 63 2.99 8.74 0.31
CA MET A 63 1.96 8.05 1.09
C MET A 63 2.55 7.22 2.24
N VAL A 64 3.61 6.45 1.99
CA VAL A 64 4.26 5.60 3.02
C VAL A 64 4.91 6.44 4.11
N ILE A 65 5.60 7.53 3.75
CA ILE A 65 6.20 8.45 4.74
C ILE A 65 5.11 9.08 5.60
N HIS A 66 4.02 9.55 4.98
CA HIS A 66 2.89 10.12 5.69
C HIS A 66 2.24 9.09 6.62
N ALA A 67 1.93 7.87 6.12
CA ALA A 67 1.37 6.78 6.92
C ALA A 67 2.23 6.45 8.14
N ARG A 68 3.56 6.40 7.96
CA ARG A 68 4.50 6.15 9.05
C ARG A 68 4.54 7.27 10.08
N SER A 69 4.46 8.52 9.64
CA SER A 69 4.48 9.69 10.54
C SER A 69 3.24 9.78 11.44
N GLY A 70 2.13 9.21 11.00
CA GLY A 70 0.87 9.23 11.74
C GLY A 70 0.74 8.15 12.83
N VAL A 71 1.56 7.09 12.80
CA VAL A 71 1.47 5.98 13.77
C VAL A 71 1.49 6.50 15.22
N PRO A 72 0.55 6.05 16.09
CA PRO A 72 -0.39 4.95 15.94
C PRO A 72 -1.75 5.33 15.32
N HIS A 73 -1.95 6.58 14.93
CA HIS A 73 -3.22 7.06 14.38
C HIS A 73 -3.32 6.79 12.88
N GLU A 74 -4.56 6.69 12.40
CA GLU A 74 -4.84 6.68 10.98
C GLU A 74 -4.59 8.07 10.39
N ILE A 75 -4.04 8.09 9.17
CA ILE A 75 -3.87 9.31 8.38
C ILE A 75 -4.63 9.20 7.08
N MET A 76 -4.91 10.32 6.46
CA MET A 76 -5.58 10.36 5.17
C MET A 76 -4.99 11.43 4.26
N GLY A 77 -5.12 11.21 2.96
CA GLY A 77 -4.76 12.16 1.92
C GLY A 77 -5.45 11.86 0.61
N LEU A 78 -5.18 12.66 -0.40
CA LEU A 78 -5.74 12.52 -1.74
C LEU A 78 -4.67 12.11 -2.74
N MET A 79 -5.13 11.53 -3.84
CA MET A 79 -4.30 11.09 -4.95
C MET A 79 -4.76 11.76 -6.24
N GLN A 80 -3.80 12.26 -7.02
CA GLN A 80 -4.04 12.85 -8.34
C GLN A 80 -3.62 11.86 -9.42
N GLY A 81 -4.37 11.81 -10.50
CA GLY A 81 -4.08 10.86 -11.55
C GLY A 81 -5.03 10.93 -12.74
N LYS A 82 -5.04 9.86 -13.51
CA LYS A 82 -5.83 9.73 -14.74
C LYS A 82 -6.22 8.27 -15.01
N VAL A 83 -7.12 8.07 -15.93
CA VAL A 83 -7.43 6.74 -16.46
C VAL A 83 -6.62 6.48 -17.73
N VAL A 84 -6.04 5.31 -17.84
CA VAL A 84 -5.37 4.83 -19.07
C VAL A 84 -5.85 3.41 -19.36
N GLY A 85 -6.62 3.25 -20.41
CA GLY A 85 -7.24 1.97 -20.74
C GLY A 85 -8.18 1.51 -19.60
N ASN A 86 -7.90 0.33 -19.03
CA ASN A 86 -8.62 -0.25 -17.89
C ASN A 86 -7.87 -0.09 -16.56
N SER A 87 -6.94 0.85 -16.48
CA SER A 87 -6.12 1.09 -15.29
C SER A 87 -6.36 2.49 -14.73
N ILE A 88 -6.43 2.59 -13.41
CA ILE A 88 -6.33 3.86 -12.69
C ILE A 88 -4.85 4.16 -12.47
N VAL A 89 -4.37 5.31 -12.92
CA VAL A 89 -2.96 5.69 -12.84
C VAL A 89 -2.82 6.85 -11.87
N ILE A 90 -2.20 6.58 -10.72
CA ILE A 90 -1.90 7.56 -9.67
C ILE A 90 -0.53 8.18 -9.97
N MET A 91 -0.54 9.48 -10.29
CA MET A 91 0.66 10.24 -10.64
C MET A 91 1.32 10.89 -9.44
N ASP A 92 0.50 11.40 -8.51
CA ASP A 92 0.96 12.06 -7.29
C ASP A 92 -0.02 11.84 -6.13
N SER A 93 0.43 12.17 -4.93
CA SER A 93 -0.38 12.13 -3.71
C SER A 93 -0.02 13.29 -2.79
N PHE A 94 -0.97 13.75 -1.99
CA PHE A 94 -0.72 14.76 -0.98
C PHE A 94 -1.50 14.48 0.30
N ALA A 95 -0.87 14.80 1.42
CA ALA A 95 -1.41 14.63 2.75
C ALA A 95 -2.49 15.68 3.01
N LEU A 96 -3.57 15.31 3.70
CA LEU A 96 -4.51 16.29 4.24
C LEU A 96 -4.11 16.67 5.67
N PRO A 97 -4.25 17.94 6.06
CA PRO A 97 -3.95 18.41 7.41
C PRO A 97 -5.09 18.02 8.38
N VAL A 98 -5.38 16.72 8.47
CA VAL A 98 -6.38 16.15 9.36
C VAL A 98 -5.77 15.09 10.25
N GLN A 99 -6.11 15.11 11.54
CA GLN A 99 -5.81 14.00 12.43
C GLN A 99 -6.99 13.02 12.34
N GLY A 100 -6.71 11.85 11.77
CA GLY A 100 -7.68 10.77 11.71
C GLY A 100 -7.97 10.24 13.12
N THR A 101 -9.24 10.23 13.49
CA THR A 101 -9.75 9.35 14.54
C THR A 101 -10.65 8.33 13.86
N GLU A 102 -10.64 7.06 14.33
CA GLU A 102 -11.47 5.96 13.79
C GLU A 102 -12.96 6.33 13.57
N THR A 103 -13.43 7.42 14.15
CA THR A 103 -14.85 7.80 14.19
C THR A 103 -15.21 9.07 13.45
N ARG A 104 -14.25 9.89 12.99
CA ARG A 104 -14.54 11.14 12.28
C ARG A 104 -13.37 11.57 11.39
N VAL A 105 -13.59 11.49 10.12
CA VAL A 105 -12.86 12.30 9.14
C VAL A 105 -13.78 13.45 8.68
N ASN A 106 -14.05 14.38 9.58
CA ASN A 106 -14.52 15.67 9.15
C ASN A 106 -13.29 16.44 8.68
N ALA A 107 -13.11 16.50 7.37
CA ALA A 107 -12.18 17.48 6.81
C ALA A 107 -12.61 18.86 7.33
N ALA A 108 -11.82 19.45 8.21
CA ALA A 108 -12.02 20.81 8.64
C ALA A 108 -11.97 21.74 7.41
N ASN A 109 -12.58 22.91 7.47
CA ASN A 109 -12.53 23.90 6.37
C ASN A 109 -11.10 24.11 5.87
N GLU A 110 -10.10 24.06 6.76
CA GLU A 110 -8.68 24.12 6.46
C GLU A 110 -8.21 23.03 5.49
N ALA A 111 -8.73 21.80 5.60
CA ALA A 111 -8.38 20.74 4.68
C ALA A 111 -8.99 20.95 3.29
N ASN A 112 -10.20 21.51 3.22
CA ASN A 112 -10.83 21.85 1.96
C ASN A 112 -10.11 23.02 1.27
N GLU A 113 -9.70 24.04 2.01
CA GLU A 113 -8.90 25.14 1.49
C GLU A 113 -7.55 24.63 0.97
N TYR A 114 -6.89 23.79 1.73
CA TYR A 114 -5.63 23.17 1.32
C TYR A 114 -5.76 22.33 0.04
N MET A 115 -6.85 21.55 -0.09
CA MET A 115 -7.12 20.78 -1.32
C MET A 115 -7.21 21.67 -2.55
N VAL A 116 -7.94 22.77 -2.45
CA VAL A 116 -8.12 23.73 -3.56
C VAL A 116 -6.78 24.37 -3.90
N GLU A 117 -6.04 24.87 -2.90
CA GLU A 117 -4.73 25.48 -3.11
C GLU A 117 -3.72 24.51 -3.74
N TYR A 118 -3.67 23.27 -3.26
CA TYR A 118 -2.77 22.24 -3.83
C TYR A 118 -3.13 21.93 -5.29
N THR A 119 -4.41 21.76 -5.59
CA THR A 119 -4.87 21.44 -6.95
C THR A 119 -4.61 22.60 -7.92
N GLU A 120 -4.84 23.85 -7.49
CA GLU A 120 -4.50 25.03 -8.28
C GLU A 120 -2.98 25.15 -8.50
N GLY A 121 -2.18 24.90 -7.46
CA GLY A 121 -0.72 24.88 -7.53
C GLY A 121 -0.22 23.83 -8.53
N SER A 122 -0.78 22.62 -8.50
CA SER A 122 -0.47 21.55 -9.45
C SER A 122 -0.80 21.95 -10.88
N SER A 123 -1.94 22.56 -11.12
CA SER A 123 -2.37 23.05 -12.43
C SER A 123 -1.40 24.12 -12.96
N LYS A 124 -1.00 25.08 -12.09
CA LYS A 124 0.02 26.11 -12.44
C LYS A 124 1.38 25.48 -12.76
N ALA A 125 1.71 24.34 -12.13
CA ALA A 125 2.93 23.57 -12.42
C ALA A 125 2.80 22.65 -13.66
N GLN A 126 1.78 22.83 -14.48
CA GLN A 126 1.47 22.01 -15.65
C GLN A 126 1.22 20.53 -15.34
N ARG A 127 0.66 20.26 -14.17
CA ARG A 127 0.17 18.95 -13.72
C ARG A 127 -1.35 18.99 -13.68
N PRO A 128 -2.03 18.70 -14.83
CA PRO A 128 -3.48 18.87 -14.96
C PRO A 128 -4.29 17.72 -14.43
N GLU A 129 -3.66 16.73 -13.80
CA GLU A 129 -4.32 15.57 -13.25
C GLU A 129 -5.26 15.97 -12.09
N HIS A 130 -6.47 15.44 -12.11
CA HIS A 130 -7.47 15.67 -11.07
C HIS A 130 -7.34 14.69 -9.91
N ALA A 131 -8.03 14.97 -8.82
CA ALA A 131 -8.17 13.99 -7.73
C ALA A 131 -8.94 12.76 -8.25
N ILE A 132 -8.33 11.59 -8.17
CA ILE A 132 -8.86 10.33 -8.68
C ILE A 132 -8.98 9.26 -7.58
N GLY A 133 -8.67 9.62 -6.35
CA GLY A 133 -8.75 8.73 -5.22
C GLY A 133 -8.28 9.36 -3.92
N TRP A 134 -8.44 8.60 -2.87
CA TRP A 134 -7.97 8.92 -1.53
C TRP A 134 -7.17 7.76 -0.95
N TYR A 135 -6.29 8.05 -0.03
CA TYR A 135 -5.57 7.03 0.72
C TYR A 135 -5.67 7.27 2.22
N HIS A 136 -5.61 6.19 2.97
CA HIS A 136 -5.52 6.23 4.42
C HIS A 136 -4.64 5.10 4.94
N SER A 137 -4.29 5.15 6.22
CA SER A 137 -3.45 4.13 6.84
C SER A 137 -4.20 3.28 7.84
N HIS A 138 -3.83 2.00 7.88
CA HIS A 138 -4.28 1.02 8.87
C HIS A 138 -3.09 0.51 9.70
N PRO A 139 -2.64 1.20 10.77
CA PRO A 139 -1.42 0.84 11.47
C PRO A 139 -1.50 -0.51 12.18
N GLY A 140 -1.07 -1.59 11.52
CA GLY A 140 -0.93 -2.93 12.10
C GLY A 140 -2.11 -3.88 11.92
N TYR A 141 -3.19 -3.49 11.22
CA TYR A 141 -4.37 -4.34 11.06
C TYR A 141 -4.74 -4.67 9.60
N GLY A 142 -3.85 -4.32 8.67
CA GLY A 142 -3.92 -4.77 7.27
C GLY A 142 -4.73 -3.90 6.34
N CYS A 143 -4.63 -4.19 5.05
CA CYS A 143 -5.25 -3.41 3.99
C CYS A 143 -6.63 -3.96 3.62
N TRP A 144 -7.67 -3.32 4.09
CA TRP A 144 -9.09 -3.61 3.86
C TRP A 144 -9.91 -2.35 4.12
N LEU A 145 -11.21 -2.35 3.84
CA LEU A 145 -12.08 -1.20 4.08
C LEU A 145 -13.05 -1.49 5.25
N SER A 146 -13.05 -0.61 6.26
CA SER A 146 -14.05 -0.60 7.33
C SER A 146 -15.42 -0.15 6.80
N GLY A 147 -16.46 -0.24 7.60
CA GLY A 147 -17.79 0.22 7.22
C GLY A 147 -17.82 1.72 6.89
N ILE A 148 -17.03 2.52 7.60
CA ILE A 148 -16.87 3.96 7.33
C ILE A 148 -16.16 4.19 6.00
N ASP A 149 -15.10 3.44 5.72
CA ASP A 149 -14.34 3.55 4.47
C ASP A 149 -15.18 3.15 3.26
N VAL A 150 -15.97 2.06 3.39
CA VAL A 150 -16.90 1.63 2.35
C VAL A 150 -17.91 2.72 2.02
N ASN A 151 -18.53 3.32 3.05
CA ASN A 151 -19.49 4.42 2.84
C ASN A 151 -18.82 5.63 2.21
N THR A 152 -17.62 6.00 2.65
CA THR A 152 -16.85 7.11 2.09
C THR A 152 -16.51 6.86 0.62
N GLN A 153 -16.00 5.67 0.31
CA GLN A 153 -15.65 5.29 -1.05
C GLN A 153 -16.88 5.22 -1.97
N MET A 154 -17.99 4.68 -1.48
CA MET A 154 -19.24 4.60 -2.22
C MET A 154 -19.79 6.00 -2.58
N ASN A 155 -19.75 6.93 -1.63
CA ASN A 155 -20.13 8.33 -1.87
C ASN A 155 -19.20 8.99 -2.89
N ASN A 156 -17.89 8.81 -2.77
CA ASN A 156 -16.94 9.37 -3.72
C ASN A 156 -17.15 8.79 -5.13
N GLN A 157 -17.35 7.48 -5.26
CA GLN A 157 -17.66 6.87 -6.56
C GLN A 157 -18.98 7.38 -7.15
N LYS A 158 -19.98 7.68 -6.32
CA LYS A 158 -21.27 8.21 -6.78
C LYS A 158 -21.16 9.61 -7.39
N TYR A 159 -20.27 10.47 -6.88
CA TYR A 159 -20.21 11.87 -7.27
C TYR A 159 -18.97 12.25 -8.08
N GLN A 160 -17.90 11.46 -8.02
CA GLN A 160 -16.59 11.80 -8.59
C GLN A 160 -15.93 10.62 -9.30
N ASP A 161 -16.72 9.62 -9.73
CA ASP A 161 -16.15 8.47 -10.45
C ASP A 161 -15.45 8.92 -11.75
N PRO A 162 -14.24 8.40 -12.06
CA PRO A 162 -13.56 7.27 -11.43
C PRO A 162 -12.82 7.64 -10.14
N PHE A 163 -13.03 6.86 -9.08
CA PHE A 163 -12.43 7.09 -7.78
C PHE A 163 -11.97 5.77 -7.13
N VAL A 164 -10.81 5.78 -6.47
CA VAL A 164 -10.20 4.59 -5.83
C VAL A 164 -9.80 4.90 -4.40
N ALA A 165 -9.98 3.92 -3.50
CA ALA A 165 -9.44 3.97 -2.15
C ALA A 165 -8.15 3.15 -2.08
N VAL A 166 -7.09 3.71 -1.51
CA VAL A 166 -5.84 3.02 -1.23
C VAL A 166 -5.62 2.95 0.26
N VAL A 167 -5.34 1.75 0.76
CA VAL A 167 -5.04 1.50 2.17
C VAL A 167 -3.59 1.08 2.30
N ILE A 168 -2.87 1.63 3.28
CA ILE A 168 -1.47 1.31 3.55
C ILE A 168 -1.31 0.91 5.01
N ASP A 169 -0.66 -0.22 5.26
CA ASP A 169 -0.27 -0.59 6.61
C ASP A 169 1.22 -0.28 6.86
N PRO A 170 1.53 0.81 7.58
CA PRO A 170 2.92 1.20 7.83
C PRO A 170 3.67 0.20 8.72
N ASN A 171 2.99 -0.47 9.65
CA ASN A 171 3.62 -1.41 10.56
C ASN A 171 3.97 -2.73 9.87
N ARG A 172 3.06 -3.26 9.04
CA ARG A 172 3.34 -4.44 8.22
C ARG A 172 4.40 -4.16 7.16
N THR A 173 4.40 -2.98 6.57
CA THR A 173 5.44 -2.52 5.65
C THR A 173 6.83 -2.59 6.27
N ILE A 174 6.98 -2.13 7.52
CA ILE A 174 8.26 -2.20 8.23
C ILE A 174 8.65 -3.64 8.54
N SER A 175 7.69 -4.45 9.02
CA SER A 175 7.94 -5.85 9.38
C SER A 175 8.32 -6.71 8.19
N ALA A 176 7.61 -6.59 7.10
CA ALA A 176 7.83 -7.40 5.90
C ALA A 176 8.99 -6.90 5.01
N GLY A 177 9.41 -5.64 5.17
CA GLY A 177 10.38 -4.99 4.28
C GLY A 177 9.86 -4.74 2.87
N LYS A 178 8.55 -4.87 2.66
CA LYS A 178 7.81 -4.60 1.43
C LYS A 178 6.57 -3.79 1.79
N VAL A 179 6.20 -2.82 0.94
CA VAL A 179 5.00 -2.01 1.20
C VAL A 179 3.76 -2.90 1.21
N ASP A 180 3.03 -2.88 2.33
CA ASP A 180 1.72 -3.49 2.47
C ASP A 180 0.67 -2.46 2.05
N ILE A 181 0.08 -2.65 0.88
CA ILE A 181 -0.80 -1.72 0.20
C ILE A 181 -1.91 -2.46 -0.52
N GLY A 182 -3.12 -1.93 -0.48
CA GLY A 182 -4.26 -2.42 -1.24
C GLY A 182 -5.01 -1.28 -1.91
N ALA A 183 -5.51 -1.50 -3.12
CA ALA A 183 -6.39 -0.58 -3.82
C ALA A 183 -7.78 -1.20 -3.95
N PHE A 184 -8.82 -0.42 -3.66
CA PHE A 184 -10.18 -0.92 -3.52
C PHE A 184 -11.19 -0.02 -4.21
N ARG A 185 -12.25 -0.65 -4.73
CA ARG A 185 -13.47 0.03 -5.19
C ARG A 185 -14.69 -0.67 -4.61
N THR A 186 -15.75 0.07 -4.39
CA THR A 186 -17.02 -0.49 -3.92
C THR A 186 -17.88 -0.96 -5.10
N TYR A 187 -18.67 -1.98 -4.86
CA TYR A 187 -19.72 -2.39 -5.77
C TYR A 187 -20.87 -1.37 -5.79
N PRO A 188 -21.60 -1.24 -6.91
CA PRO A 188 -22.83 -0.46 -6.94
C PRO A 188 -23.86 -0.99 -5.92
N GLU A 189 -24.72 -0.08 -5.44
CA GLU A 189 -25.84 -0.46 -4.57
C GLU A 189 -26.65 -1.61 -5.19
N ASN A 190 -26.95 -2.62 -4.38
CA ASN A 190 -27.71 -3.82 -4.79
C ASN A 190 -26.99 -4.80 -5.74
N TYR A 191 -25.72 -4.58 -6.05
CA TYR A 191 -24.93 -5.56 -6.80
C TYR A 191 -24.58 -6.75 -5.89
N LYS A 192 -24.84 -7.96 -6.37
CA LYS A 192 -24.46 -9.19 -5.67
C LYS A 192 -23.24 -9.79 -6.38
N PRO A 193 -22.05 -9.67 -5.78
CA PRO A 193 -20.88 -10.29 -6.39
C PRO A 193 -21.04 -11.80 -6.47
N PRO A 194 -20.52 -12.44 -7.53
CA PRO A 194 -20.50 -13.90 -7.60
C PRO A 194 -19.70 -14.44 -6.42
N SER A 195 -20.16 -15.53 -5.80
CA SER A 195 -19.65 -16.15 -4.58
C SER A 195 -18.20 -16.68 -4.67
N THR A 196 -17.52 -16.45 -5.78
CA THR A 196 -16.23 -17.02 -6.15
C THR A 196 -15.05 -16.03 -6.02
N SER A 197 -15.24 -14.83 -5.48
CA SER A 197 -14.08 -13.95 -5.23
C SER A 197 -13.31 -14.52 -4.02
N SER A 198 -12.32 -15.35 -4.30
CA SER A 198 -11.32 -15.74 -3.31
C SER A 198 -10.47 -14.51 -2.98
N SER A 199 -10.93 -13.67 -2.06
CA SER A 199 -10.06 -12.66 -1.50
C SER A 199 -8.88 -13.37 -0.84
N GLU A 200 -7.68 -12.89 -1.13
CA GLU A 200 -6.46 -13.37 -0.48
C GLU A 200 -6.65 -13.35 1.04
N TYR A 201 -6.24 -14.42 1.71
CA TYR A 201 -6.40 -14.51 3.15
C TYR A 201 -5.67 -13.37 3.86
N GLN A 202 -6.42 -12.54 4.56
CA GLN A 202 -5.86 -11.49 5.39
C GLN A 202 -5.91 -11.88 6.88
N SER A 203 -4.80 -11.66 7.58
CA SER A 203 -4.74 -11.79 9.02
C SER A 203 -5.30 -10.52 9.65
N ILE A 204 -6.55 -10.58 10.10
CA ILE A 204 -7.25 -9.47 10.73
C ILE A 204 -7.20 -9.63 12.24
N PRO A 205 -6.85 -8.59 13.03
CA PRO A 205 -6.91 -8.62 14.47
C PRO A 205 -8.32 -8.95 14.98
N LEU A 206 -8.39 -9.63 16.10
CA LEU A 206 -9.66 -10.09 16.68
C LEU A 206 -10.64 -8.94 16.95
N SER A 207 -10.12 -7.76 17.31
CA SER A 207 -10.90 -6.54 17.55
C SER A 207 -11.56 -5.95 16.29
N LYS A 208 -11.04 -6.28 15.10
CA LYS A 208 -11.51 -5.74 13.82
C LYS A 208 -12.23 -6.77 12.94
N ILE A 209 -12.25 -8.04 13.38
CA ILE A 209 -12.72 -9.16 12.54
C ILE A 209 -14.23 -9.09 12.24
N GLU A 210 -15.01 -8.50 13.14
CA GLU A 210 -16.45 -8.35 12.96
C GLU A 210 -16.77 -7.31 11.87
N ASP A 211 -16.18 -6.14 11.97
CA ASP A 211 -16.35 -5.07 10.98
C ASP A 211 -15.87 -5.51 9.58
N PHE A 212 -14.69 -6.14 9.51
CA PHE A 212 -14.20 -6.74 8.26
C PHE A 212 -15.22 -7.75 7.69
N GLY A 213 -15.75 -8.65 8.52
CA GLY A 213 -16.65 -9.71 8.07
C GLY A 213 -17.98 -9.20 7.52
N VAL A 214 -18.52 -8.14 8.11
CA VAL A 214 -19.80 -7.53 7.70
C VAL A 214 -19.69 -6.85 6.34
N HIS A 215 -18.57 -6.21 6.04
CA HIS A 215 -18.39 -5.37 4.86
C HIS A 215 -17.60 -6.01 3.72
N ALA A 216 -17.01 -7.20 3.92
CA ALA A 216 -16.12 -7.87 2.96
C ALA A 216 -16.72 -8.09 1.55
N ASN A 217 -18.04 -8.17 1.42
CA ASN A 217 -18.71 -8.36 0.13
C ASN A 217 -19.17 -7.05 -0.54
N GLN A 218 -18.88 -5.89 0.04
CA GLN A 218 -19.34 -4.61 -0.48
C GLN A 218 -18.29 -3.92 -1.36
N TYR A 219 -17.07 -4.43 -1.38
CA TYR A 219 -15.97 -3.90 -2.17
C TYR A 219 -15.11 -5.01 -2.75
N TYR A 220 -14.26 -4.65 -3.67
CA TYR A 220 -13.29 -5.55 -4.31
C TYR A 220 -11.92 -4.89 -4.41
N GLN A 221 -10.89 -5.72 -4.43
CA GLN A 221 -9.52 -5.29 -4.58
C GLN A 221 -9.12 -5.23 -6.05
N ILE A 222 -8.31 -4.24 -6.39
CA ILE A 222 -7.68 -4.06 -7.71
C ILE A 222 -6.19 -4.33 -7.56
N ASP A 223 -5.57 -4.95 -8.55
CA ASP A 223 -4.13 -5.22 -8.57
C ASP A 223 -3.32 -3.92 -8.53
N VAL A 224 -2.31 -3.86 -7.67
CA VAL A 224 -1.44 -2.69 -7.51
C VAL A 224 -0.13 -2.91 -8.24
N GLU A 225 0.18 -2.02 -9.17
CA GLU A 225 1.44 -1.97 -9.91
C GLU A 225 2.18 -0.67 -9.60
N ILE A 226 3.50 -0.74 -9.40
CA ILE A 226 4.33 0.44 -9.12
C ILE A 226 5.15 0.76 -10.36
N PHE A 227 5.13 2.03 -10.78
CA PHE A 227 5.93 2.51 -11.91
C PHE A 227 6.78 3.72 -11.52
N LYS A 228 7.82 3.99 -12.30
CA LYS A 228 8.70 5.14 -12.13
C LYS A 228 9.14 5.65 -13.50
N SER A 229 9.36 6.97 -13.60
CA SER A 229 9.96 7.59 -14.78
C SER A 229 11.47 7.37 -14.80
N THR A 230 12.09 7.74 -15.92
CA THR A 230 13.55 7.83 -16.01
C THR A 230 14.09 8.86 -15.02
N LEU A 231 13.42 10.01 -14.88
CA LEU A 231 13.78 11.05 -13.91
C LEU A 231 13.63 10.55 -12.45
N ASP A 232 12.53 9.86 -12.14
CA ASP A 232 12.33 9.29 -10.81
C ASP A 232 13.43 8.29 -10.45
N ASN A 233 13.88 7.50 -11.43
CA ASN A 233 14.97 6.56 -11.22
C ASN A 233 16.27 7.26 -10.81
N GLU A 234 16.63 8.37 -11.47
CA GLU A 234 17.80 9.18 -11.12
C GLU A 234 17.63 9.86 -9.76
N LEU A 235 16.48 10.48 -9.50
CA LEU A 235 16.20 11.14 -8.23
C LEU A 235 16.23 10.16 -7.05
N LEU A 236 15.62 8.97 -7.21
CA LEU A 236 15.65 7.94 -6.18
C LEU A 236 17.07 7.41 -5.96
N GLY A 237 17.88 7.30 -7.03
CA GLY A 237 19.28 6.95 -6.93
C GLY A 237 20.09 7.96 -6.12
N LEU A 238 19.84 9.27 -6.29
CA LEU A 238 20.49 10.33 -5.52
C LEU A 238 20.03 10.35 -4.06
N LEU A 239 18.74 10.13 -3.81
CA LEU A 239 18.17 10.08 -2.47
C LEU A 239 18.62 8.83 -1.70
N TRP A 240 18.91 7.74 -2.40
CA TRP A 240 19.30 6.46 -1.83
C TRP A 240 20.46 6.58 -0.84
N ASN A 241 21.49 7.36 -1.16
CA ASN A 241 22.68 7.51 -0.34
C ASN A 241 22.48 8.37 0.92
N LYS A 242 21.43 9.19 1.02
CA LYS A 242 21.27 10.15 2.12
C LYS A 242 20.07 9.87 3.02
N TYR A 243 18.94 9.49 2.46
CA TYR A 243 17.70 9.33 3.20
C TYR A 243 17.40 7.89 3.58
N TRP A 244 17.69 6.95 2.67
CA TRP A 244 17.29 5.58 2.83
C TRP A 244 18.17 4.80 3.81
N VAL A 245 19.43 5.17 3.98
CA VAL A 245 20.34 4.53 4.94
C VAL A 245 19.73 4.52 6.34
N ASN A 246 19.27 5.66 6.83
CA ASN A 246 18.69 5.76 8.18
C ASN A 246 17.33 5.06 8.31
N THR A 247 16.50 5.11 7.26
CA THR A 247 15.14 4.54 7.30
C THR A 247 15.15 3.03 7.06
N LEU A 248 16.09 2.55 6.23
CA LEU A 248 16.18 1.15 5.85
C LEU A 248 17.18 0.35 6.68
N SER A 249 18.12 1.00 7.39
CA SER A 249 19.13 0.33 8.22
C SER A 249 18.61 -0.12 9.59
N GLN A 250 17.49 0.42 10.05
CA GLN A 250 16.92 0.01 11.33
C GLN A 250 16.32 -1.41 11.23
N SER A 251 16.71 -2.26 12.18
CA SER A 251 16.15 -3.61 12.27
C SER A 251 14.63 -3.55 12.58
N PRO A 252 13.79 -4.24 11.81
CA PRO A 252 12.35 -4.32 12.08
C PRO A 252 12.03 -4.85 13.47
N LEU A 253 12.86 -5.74 14.01
CA LEU A 253 12.71 -6.32 15.33
C LEU A 253 12.81 -5.27 16.45
N ILE A 254 13.57 -4.20 16.22
CA ILE A 254 13.74 -3.10 17.19
C ILE A 254 12.70 -2.00 16.92
N SER A 255 12.63 -1.52 15.68
CA SER A 255 11.79 -0.38 15.31
C SER A 255 10.29 -0.69 15.34
N ASN A 256 9.91 -1.95 15.24
CA ASN A 256 8.51 -2.41 15.17
C ASN A 256 8.14 -3.42 16.27
N ARG A 257 8.89 -3.40 17.38
CA ARG A 257 8.70 -4.34 18.50
C ARG A 257 7.28 -4.33 19.07
N ALA A 258 6.68 -3.17 19.21
CA ALA A 258 5.33 -3.04 19.77
C ALA A 258 4.29 -3.75 18.89
N TYR A 259 4.41 -3.62 17.58
CA TYR A 259 3.56 -4.32 16.63
C TYR A 259 3.74 -5.86 16.71
N ALA A 260 4.98 -6.35 16.76
CA ALA A 260 5.25 -7.79 16.89
C ALA A 260 4.62 -8.37 18.17
N VAL A 261 4.73 -7.66 19.29
CA VAL A 261 4.09 -8.06 20.56
C VAL A 261 2.56 -8.06 20.42
N SER A 262 1.99 -7.06 19.77
CA SER A 262 0.53 -6.99 19.52
C SER A 262 0.04 -8.16 18.68
N GLN A 263 0.75 -8.52 17.59
CA GLN A 263 0.41 -9.68 16.76
C GLN A 263 0.45 -11.00 17.53
N LEU A 264 1.48 -11.21 18.35
CA LEU A 264 1.59 -12.42 19.16
C LEU A 264 0.50 -12.48 20.26
N SER A 265 0.15 -11.35 20.84
CA SER A 265 -0.95 -11.24 21.80
C SER A 265 -2.31 -11.57 21.15
N ASP A 266 -2.57 -11.03 19.95
CA ASP A 266 -3.79 -11.33 19.20
C ASP A 266 -3.88 -12.83 18.83
N LEU A 267 -2.78 -13.42 18.36
CA LEU A 267 -2.70 -14.84 18.07
C LEU A 267 -2.97 -15.68 19.33
N HIS A 268 -2.38 -15.30 20.47
CA HIS A 268 -2.64 -15.96 21.74
C HIS A 268 -4.13 -15.91 22.14
N GLN A 269 -4.77 -14.75 22.02
CA GLN A 269 -6.20 -14.61 22.31
C GLN A 269 -7.07 -15.46 21.37
N LYS A 270 -6.75 -15.51 20.08
CA LYS A 270 -7.44 -16.36 19.10
C LYS A 270 -7.32 -17.84 19.47
N LEU A 271 -6.11 -18.30 19.79
CA LEU A 271 -5.87 -19.69 20.19
C LEU A 271 -6.54 -20.05 21.53
N SER A 272 -6.53 -19.14 22.49
CA SER A 272 -7.22 -19.33 23.78
C SER A 272 -8.73 -19.46 23.60
N LYS A 273 -9.35 -18.69 22.71
CA LYS A 273 -10.77 -18.83 22.36
C LYS A 273 -11.07 -20.20 21.74
N VAL A 274 -10.22 -20.68 20.84
CA VAL A 274 -10.37 -22.01 20.25
C VAL A 274 -10.24 -23.09 21.33
N GLN A 275 -9.25 -23.00 22.21
CA GLN A 275 -9.05 -23.94 23.31
C GLN A 275 -10.26 -23.99 24.24
N THR A 276 -10.82 -22.83 24.61
CA THR A 276 -12.02 -22.75 25.46
C THR A 276 -13.22 -23.38 24.74
N SER A 277 -13.43 -23.12 23.47
CA SER A 277 -14.50 -23.72 22.67
C SER A 277 -14.38 -25.25 22.67
N VAL A 278 -13.20 -25.80 22.36
CA VAL A 278 -12.95 -27.24 22.31
C VAL A 278 -13.14 -27.89 23.69
N THR A 279 -12.70 -27.24 24.78
CA THR A 279 -12.87 -27.78 26.11
C THR A 279 -14.33 -27.77 26.56
N THR A 280 -15.06 -26.70 26.22
CA THR A 280 -16.51 -26.60 26.56
C THR A 280 -17.33 -27.61 25.78
N THR A 281 -17.05 -27.79 24.48
CA THR A 281 -17.72 -28.79 23.65
C THR A 281 -17.46 -30.21 24.16
N ARG A 282 -16.22 -30.52 24.54
CA ARG A 282 -15.87 -31.84 25.12
C ARG A 282 -16.50 -32.09 26.47
N ALA A 283 -16.64 -31.05 27.31
CA ALA A 283 -17.28 -31.18 28.63
C ALA A 283 -18.82 -31.31 28.53
N ALA A 284 -19.40 -30.80 27.44
CA ALA A 284 -20.86 -30.87 27.22
C ALA A 284 -21.34 -32.17 26.57
N ILE A 285 -20.43 -33.10 26.21
CA ILE A 285 -20.81 -34.43 25.70
C ILE A 285 -21.11 -35.33 26.92
N PRO A 286 -22.40 -35.58 27.29
CA PRO A 286 -22.73 -36.58 28.26
C PRO A 286 -22.40 -37.94 27.67
N VAL A 287 -21.69 -38.76 28.42
CA VAL A 287 -21.57 -40.20 28.16
C VAL A 287 -22.97 -40.79 28.35
N LEU A 288 -23.81 -40.69 27.33
CA LEU A 288 -25.08 -41.42 27.25
C LEU A 288 -25.11 -42.09 25.87
N GLN A 289 -24.99 -43.40 25.97
CA GLN A 289 -25.28 -44.35 24.93
C GLN A 289 -26.69 -44.14 24.37
N ASP A 290 -26.78 -44.29 23.05
CA ASP A 290 -27.99 -44.63 22.27
C ASP A 290 -29.08 -43.56 22.14
N LYS A 291 -28.88 -42.67 21.15
CA LYS A 291 -29.98 -42.29 20.22
C LYS A 291 -29.34 -41.76 18.92
N GLU A 292 -29.27 -42.64 17.93
CA GLU A 292 -28.92 -42.31 16.57
C GLU A 292 -29.96 -41.38 15.96
N GLY A 293 -29.52 -40.28 15.34
CA GLY A 293 -30.25 -39.59 14.32
C GLY A 293 -30.23 -38.07 14.25
N SER A 294 -30.21 -37.31 15.39
CA SER A 294 -30.29 -35.84 15.33
C SER A 294 -29.08 -35.11 15.95
N ALA A 295 -28.35 -35.76 16.84
CA ALA A 295 -27.11 -35.22 17.44
C ALA A 295 -25.96 -35.06 16.42
N SER A 296 -25.92 -35.91 15.39
CA SER A 296 -24.84 -35.99 14.41
C SER A 296 -24.67 -34.72 13.55
N LYS A 297 -25.72 -33.96 13.26
CA LYS A 297 -25.62 -32.77 12.39
C LYS A 297 -25.04 -31.55 13.11
N LYS A 298 -25.50 -31.27 14.34
CA LYS A 298 -24.96 -30.18 15.18
C LYS A 298 -23.50 -30.43 15.55
N GLU A 299 -23.18 -31.65 15.95
CA GLU A 299 -21.82 -32.04 16.31
C GLU A 299 -20.84 -31.96 15.13
N LYS A 300 -21.28 -32.31 13.93
CA LYS A 300 -20.50 -32.14 12.70
C LYS A 300 -20.31 -30.67 12.32
N GLU A 301 -21.32 -29.83 12.52
CA GLU A 301 -21.21 -28.38 12.27
C GLU A 301 -20.27 -27.70 13.27
N GLU A 302 -20.34 -28.07 14.56
CA GLU A 302 -19.45 -27.54 15.60
C GLU A 302 -17.99 -27.97 15.36
N LYS A 303 -17.74 -29.25 15.09
CA LYS A 303 -16.38 -29.73 14.72
C LYS A 303 -15.83 -29.02 13.51
N LYS A 304 -16.65 -28.83 12.47
CA LYS A 304 -16.25 -28.09 11.26
C LYS A 304 -15.94 -26.63 11.55
N LYS A 305 -16.67 -26.02 12.49
CA LYS A 305 -16.41 -24.64 12.94
C LYS A 305 -15.11 -24.53 13.74
N GLU A 306 -14.83 -25.50 14.61
CA GLU A 306 -13.58 -25.60 15.40
C GLU A 306 -12.38 -25.85 14.49
N GLU A 307 -12.46 -26.79 13.56
CA GLU A 307 -11.43 -27.05 12.55
C GLU A 307 -11.13 -25.80 11.71
N ASN A 308 -12.17 -25.05 11.32
CA ASN A 308 -11.99 -23.81 10.56
C ASN A 308 -11.32 -22.71 11.38
N GLN A 309 -11.64 -22.58 12.69
CA GLN A 309 -11.00 -21.63 13.58
C GLN A 309 -9.53 -21.99 13.82
N LEU A 310 -9.23 -23.27 14.05
CA LEU A 310 -7.86 -23.73 14.22
C LEU A 310 -7.05 -23.52 12.94
N ALA A 311 -7.62 -23.83 11.76
CA ALA A 311 -6.99 -23.59 10.49
C ALA A 311 -6.67 -22.10 10.26
N LYS A 312 -7.55 -21.18 10.69
CA LYS A 312 -7.27 -19.74 10.69
C LYS A 312 -6.12 -19.38 11.61
N GLY A 313 -6.09 -19.92 12.84
CA GLY A 313 -4.98 -19.72 13.77
C GLY A 313 -3.63 -20.18 13.21
N VAL A 314 -3.61 -21.31 12.52
CA VAL A 314 -2.41 -21.82 11.82
C VAL A 314 -1.99 -20.88 10.69
N LYS A 315 -2.93 -20.39 9.88
CA LYS A 315 -2.66 -19.43 8.81
C LYS A 315 -2.10 -18.11 9.37
N ASP A 316 -2.68 -17.58 10.46
CA ASP A 316 -2.17 -16.39 11.12
C ASP A 316 -0.75 -16.60 11.67
N SER A 317 -0.50 -17.71 12.34
CA SER A 317 0.84 -18.07 12.84
C SER A 317 1.86 -18.16 11.70
N THR A 318 1.48 -18.83 10.60
CA THR A 318 2.34 -18.95 9.43
C THR A 318 2.62 -17.58 8.80
N LYS A 319 1.61 -16.72 8.69
CA LYS A 319 1.77 -15.37 8.14
C LYS A 319 2.72 -14.53 8.99
N ILE A 320 2.57 -14.54 10.32
CA ILE A 320 3.47 -13.86 11.25
C ILE A 320 4.91 -14.37 11.09
N ALA A 321 5.11 -15.68 11.02
CA ALA A 321 6.43 -16.27 10.84
C ALA A 321 7.07 -15.88 9.49
N VAL A 322 6.30 -15.93 8.39
CA VAL A 322 6.77 -15.55 7.05
C VAL A 322 7.09 -14.05 7.00
N GLU A 323 6.26 -13.21 7.60
CA GLU A 323 6.50 -11.76 7.68
C GLU A 323 7.80 -11.46 8.43
N ALA A 324 8.02 -12.08 9.59
CA ALA A 324 9.26 -11.94 10.36
C ALA A 324 10.48 -12.44 9.57
N GLN A 325 10.35 -13.56 8.87
CA GLN A 325 11.41 -14.11 8.02
C GLN A 325 11.75 -13.17 6.86
N HIS A 326 10.75 -12.62 6.17
CA HIS A 326 10.96 -11.63 5.11
C HIS A 326 11.64 -10.37 5.63
N GLY A 327 11.24 -9.88 6.81
CA GLY A 327 11.90 -8.75 7.46
C GLY A 327 13.39 -9.00 7.75
N LEU A 328 13.73 -10.19 8.24
CA LEU A 328 15.13 -10.58 8.46
C LEU A 328 15.93 -10.69 7.14
N ILE A 329 15.35 -11.30 6.11
CA ILE A 329 15.98 -11.38 4.78
C ILE A 329 16.20 -9.98 4.21
N ALA A 330 15.19 -9.11 4.29
CA ALA A 330 15.31 -7.72 3.86
C ALA A 330 16.42 -6.99 4.62
N GLN A 331 16.57 -7.23 5.93
CA GLN A 331 17.65 -6.67 6.73
C GLN A 331 19.02 -7.13 6.24
N VAL A 332 19.20 -8.43 6.02
CA VAL A 332 20.47 -8.99 5.51
C VAL A 332 20.83 -8.39 4.15
N ILE A 333 19.83 -8.30 3.24
CA ILE A 333 20.06 -7.68 1.91
C ILE A 333 20.48 -6.23 2.05
N LYS A 334 19.83 -5.47 2.93
CA LYS A 334 20.20 -4.07 3.22
C LYS A 334 21.62 -3.97 3.76
N ASP A 335 21.98 -4.79 4.73
CA ASP A 335 23.33 -4.82 5.31
C ASP A 335 24.39 -5.12 4.24
N VAL A 336 24.13 -6.06 3.34
CA VAL A 336 25.03 -6.37 2.22
C VAL A 336 25.15 -5.17 1.26
N ILE A 337 24.03 -4.57 0.84
CA ILE A 337 24.03 -3.45 -0.11
C ILE A 337 24.75 -2.23 0.48
N PHE A 338 24.53 -1.92 1.77
CA PHE A 338 25.10 -0.73 2.40
C PHE A 338 26.51 -0.93 2.92
N SER A 339 26.95 -2.17 3.19
CA SER A 339 28.34 -2.46 3.55
C SER A 339 29.26 -2.65 2.32
N MET A 340 28.70 -2.84 1.14
CA MET A 340 29.50 -2.79 -0.08
C MET A 340 29.99 -1.36 -0.31
N ARG A 341 31.24 -1.09 0.08
CA ARG A 341 31.93 0.13 -0.38
C ARG A 341 31.93 0.12 -1.91
N PRO A 342 31.50 1.20 -2.61
CA PRO A 342 31.81 1.35 -4.01
C PRO A 342 33.31 1.13 -4.13
N LYS A 343 33.77 0.24 -5.01
CA LYS A 343 35.17 0.18 -5.41
C LYS A 343 35.47 1.55 -6.00
N GLY A 344 35.99 2.46 -5.17
CA GLY A 344 36.49 3.73 -5.63
C GLY A 344 37.56 3.43 -6.66
N ASP A 345 37.45 4.01 -7.83
CA ASP A 345 38.53 4.07 -8.79
C ASP A 345 39.79 4.48 -8.03
N ALA A 346 40.78 3.61 -8.00
CA ALA A 346 42.07 3.81 -7.32
C ALA A 346 42.89 4.97 -7.90
N SER A 347 42.28 5.87 -8.66
CA SER A 347 42.95 6.97 -9.40
C SER A 347 42.87 8.33 -8.70
N THR A 348 42.11 8.48 -7.61
CA THR A 348 41.99 9.78 -6.92
C THR A 348 42.64 9.84 -5.54
N ALA A 349 43.30 8.75 -5.08
CA ALA A 349 43.97 8.73 -3.76
C ALA A 349 45.40 9.25 -3.74
N GLN A 350 45.93 9.82 -4.84
CA GLN A 350 47.29 10.38 -4.87
C GLN A 350 47.37 11.89 -4.90
N LEU A 351 46.27 12.62 -4.72
CA LEU A 351 46.30 14.10 -4.74
C LEU A 351 46.05 14.79 -3.37
N SER A 352 45.84 14.05 -2.29
CA SER A 352 45.64 14.65 -0.95
C SER A 352 46.86 14.66 -0.05
N ASP A 353 47.97 14.01 -0.42
CA ASP A 353 49.19 13.96 0.40
C ASP A 353 50.24 15.05 0.09
N VAL A 354 49.95 15.97 -0.85
CA VAL A 354 50.90 17.02 -1.23
C VAL A 354 50.58 18.40 -0.63
N THR A 355 49.40 18.58 -0.05
CA THR A 355 48.96 19.86 0.50
C THR A 355 49.18 20.02 2.01
N ASP A 356 49.48 18.97 2.77
CA ASP A 356 49.70 19.07 4.22
C ASP A 356 51.14 19.29 4.63
N THR A 357 52.10 19.28 3.68
CA THR A 357 53.52 19.54 3.98
C THR A 357 53.93 20.99 3.73
N ALA A 358 53.04 21.86 3.26
CA ALA A 358 53.37 23.24 2.93
C ALA A 358 52.94 24.31 3.98
N MET A 359 52.33 23.91 5.11
CA MET A 359 51.90 24.86 6.15
C MET A 359 52.58 24.68 7.53
N SER A 360 53.76 24.12 7.57
CA SER A 360 54.50 24.04 8.85
C SER A 360 55.90 24.70 8.83
N ILE A 361 56.12 25.66 7.93
CA ILE A 361 57.29 26.57 8.03
C ILE A 361 56.83 27.98 7.66
N GLY A 362 56.58 28.81 8.71
CA GLY A 362 56.30 30.21 8.54
C GLY A 362 55.63 30.78 9.76
#